data_ee6686aa046a9a33eeee79e0dfcfce99
#
_entry.id   ee6686aa046a9a33eeee79e0dfcfce99
#
_cell.length_a   1.000
_cell.length_b   1.000
_cell.length_c   1.000
_cell.angle_alpha   90.00
_cell.angle_beta   90.00
_cell.angle_gamma   90.00
#
_symmetry.space_group_name_H-M   'P 1'
#
loop_
_entity.id
_entity.type
_entity.pdbx_description
1 polymer ?
#
loop_
_entity_poly.entity_id
_entity_poly.type
_entity_poly.pdbx_seq_one_letter_code
_entity_poly.pdbx_strand_id
1 'polypeptide(L)'
;MAVRTYEWQHPFGVVRAKGVDIVGFEEKPLYKTNVNAGVYVINPLALERLNKDQHCDMPVFFEKLIAHKQRVIVYPMHEAWLDVGQPDDYDQANRVFSQSITRGVDHYVK
;
A
#
# COMPACT_ATOMS: atom_id res chain seq x y z
N MET A 1 2.56 -3.91 9.24
CA MET A 1 2.94 -3.79 7.80
C MET A 1 2.80 -2.35 7.37
N ALA A 2 3.77 -1.81 6.65
CA ALA A 2 3.66 -0.49 6.05
C ALA A 2 2.69 -0.53 4.86
N VAL A 3 1.87 0.50 4.75
CA VAL A 3 0.91 0.66 3.65
C VAL A 3 1.03 2.05 3.04
N ARG A 4 0.80 2.15 1.75
CA ARG A 4 0.61 3.40 1.04
C ARG A 4 -0.88 3.58 0.76
N THR A 5 -1.44 4.72 1.14
CA THR A 5 -2.82 5.06 0.82
C THR A 5 -2.89 5.62 -0.60
N TYR A 6 -3.68 5.00 -1.44
CA TYR A 6 -4.05 5.50 -2.75
C TYR A 6 -5.44 6.08 -2.69
N GLU A 7 -5.59 7.27 -3.28
CA GLU A 7 -6.87 7.95 -3.41
C GLU A 7 -7.22 8.03 -4.91
N TRP A 8 -8.44 7.65 -5.23
CA TRP A 8 -8.96 7.75 -6.58
C TRP A 8 -10.36 8.33 -6.57
N GLN A 9 -10.55 9.41 -7.29
CA GLN A 9 -11.85 10.04 -7.45
C GLN A 9 -12.54 9.50 -8.71
N HIS A 10 -13.74 8.96 -8.52
CA HIS A 10 -14.56 8.55 -9.66
C HIS A 10 -14.97 9.78 -10.46
N PRO A 11 -14.79 9.80 -11.81
CA PRO A 11 -15.07 10.99 -12.61
C PRO A 11 -16.56 11.25 -12.85
N PHE A 12 -17.43 10.31 -12.47
CA PHE A 12 -18.87 10.36 -12.70
C PHE A 12 -19.66 10.16 -11.40
N GLY A 13 -20.95 10.50 -11.43
CA GLY A 13 -21.90 10.09 -10.42
C GLY A 13 -22.04 8.57 -10.37
N VAL A 14 -22.06 8.00 -9.18
CA VAL A 14 -22.21 6.57 -8.94
C VAL A 14 -23.60 6.27 -8.39
N VAL A 15 -24.28 5.29 -8.98
CA VAL A 15 -25.58 4.81 -8.54
C VAL A 15 -25.40 3.58 -7.66
N ARG A 16 -25.93 3.61 -6.46
CA ARG A 16 -26.03 2.41 -5.62
C ARG A 16 -27.35 1.73 -5.84
N ALA A 17 -27.33 0.44 -6.15
CA ALA A 17 -28.51 -0.36 -6.40
C ALA A 17 -28.53 -1.63 -5.53
N LYS A 18 -29.74 -2.06 -5.17
CA LYS A 18 -30.00 -3.36 -4.57
C LYS A 18 -30.96 -4.12 -5.47
N GLY A 19 -30.43 -5.11 -6.19
CA GLY A 19 -31.16 -5.71 -7.30
C GLY A 19 -31.39 -4.67 -8.39
N VAL A 20 -32.62 -4.40 -8.75
CA VAL A 20 -33.04 -3.38 -9.74
C VAL A 20 -33.39 -2.03 -9.11
N ASP A 21 -33.49 -1.97 -7.79
CA ASP A 21 -33.91 -0.76 -7.08
C ASP A 21 -32.73 0.16 -6.80
N ILE A 22 -32.85 1.44 -7.15
CA ILE A 22 -31.89 2.46 -6.79
C ILE A 22 -32.06 2.80 -5.32
N VAL A 23 -30.98 2.66 -4.53
CA VAL A 23 -30.96 2.95 -3.10
C VAL A 23 -30.16 4.20 -2.73
N GLY A 24 -29.47 4.80 -3.69
CA GLY A 24 -28.74 6.06 -3.46
C GLY A 24 -27.84 6.49 -4.61
N PHE A 25 -27.28 7.68 -4.46
CA PHE A 25 -26.35 8.29 -5.40
C PHE A 25 -25.15 8.83 -4.65
N GLU A 26 -23.99 8.80 -5.30
CA GLU A 26 -22.76 9.43 -4.82
C GLU A 26 -22.15 10.24 -5.97
N GLU A 27 -21.99 11.55 -5.77
CA GLU A 27 -21.37 12.41 -6.79
C GLU A 27 -19.86 12.36 -6.69
N LYS A 28 -19.22 11.87 -7.75
CA LYS A 28 -17.74 11.78 -7.87
C LYS A 28 -17.06 11.30 -6.59
N PRO A 29 -17.44 10.13 -6.07
CA PRO A 29 -16.94 9.66 -4.79
C PRO A 29 -15.42 9.47 -4.81
N LEU A 30 -14.78 9.77 -3.68
CA LEU A 30 -13.36 9.55 -3.44
C LEU A 30 -13.18 8.19 -2.76
N TYR A 31 -12.52 7.28 -3.43
CA TYR A 31 -12.13 5.99 -2.88
C TYR A 31 -10.71 6.03 -2.34
N LYS A 32 -10.52 5.42 -1.17
CA LYS A 32 -9.21 5.26 -0.55
C LYS A 32 -8.93 3.80 -0.33
N THR A 33 -7.73 3.36 -0.74
CA THR A 33 -7.26 1.98 -0.54
C THR A 33 -5.87 1.99 0.05
N ASN A 34 -5.61 1.04 0.96
CA ASN A 34 -4.29 0.82 1.51
C ASN A 34 -3.59 -0.28 0.72
N VAL A 35 -2.50 0.08 0.07
CA VAL A 35 -1.67 -0.84 -0.70
C VAL A 35 -0.48 -1.29 0.14
N ASN A 36 -0.19 -2.58 0.14
CA ASN A 36 0.98 -3.14 0.80
C ASN A 36 2.26 -2.55 0.20
N ALA A 37 3.05 -1.90 1.03
CA ALA A 37 4.28 -1.25 0.60
C ALA A 37 5.52 -2.18 0.60
N GLY A 38 5.35 -3.47 0.93
CA GLY A 38 6.44 -4.43 0.96
C GLY A 38 7.41 -4.27 2.14
N VAL A 39 7.09 -3.42 3.13
CA VAL A 39 7.91 -3.19 4.32
C VAL A 39 7.18 -3.71 5.55
N TYR A 40 7.86 -4.54 6.33
CA TYR A 40 7.27 -5.25 7.46
C TYR A 40 8.12 -5.14 8.70
N VAL A 41 7.48 -4.96 9.84
CA VAL A 41 8.08 -5.14 11.17
C VAL A 41 7.29 -6.25 11.86
N ILE A 42 7.98 -7.30 12.28
CA ILE A 42 7.38 -8.53 12.79
C ILE A 42 8.02 -8.87 14.14
N ASN A 43 7.17 -9.14 15.13
CA ASN A 43 7.66 -9.69 16.39
C ASN A 43 8.25 -11.09 16.12
N PRO A 44 9.48 -11.39 16.61
CA PRO A 44 10.11 -12.69 16.40
C PRO A 44 9.22 -13.89 16.81
N LEU A 45 8.41 -13.78 17.84
CA LEU A 45 7.48 -14.83 18.27
C LEU A 45 6.42 -15.16 17.21
N ALA A 46 6.08 -14.20 16.35
CA ALA A 46 5.15 -14.47 15.25
C ALA A 46 5.75 -15.39 14.19
N LEU A 47 7.09 -15.38 14.03
CA LEU A 47 7.79 -16.23 13.07
C LEU A 47 7.70 -17.72 13.43
N GLU A 48 7.44 -18.06 14.69
CA GLU A 48 7.20 -19.45 15.12
C GLU A 48 5.97 -20.09 14.47
N ARG A 49 5.11 -19.26 13.85
CA ARG A 49 3.95 -19.73 13.07
C ARG A 49 4.30 -20.11 11.62
N LEU A 50 5.54 -19.88 11.21
CA LEU A 50 6.03 -20.34 9.91
C LEU A 50 6.59 -21.76 10.03
N ASN A 51 6.21 -22.61 9.09
CA ASN A 51 6.81 -23.93 9.00
C ASN A 51 8.19 -23.82 8.33
N LYS A 52 9.17 -24.48 8.92
CA LYS A 52 10.50 -24.55 8.35
C LYS A 52 10.46 -25.20 6.96
N ASP A 53 11.25 -24.66 6.05
CA ASP A 53 11.43 -25.16 4.67
C ASP A 53 10.13 -25.18 3.84
N GLN A 54 9.12 -24.42 4.24
CA GLN A 54 7.87 -24.26 3.49
C GLN A 54 7.73 -22.82 2.98
N HIS A 55 7.48 -22.68 1.68
CA HIS A 55 7.19 -21.38 1.09
C HIS A 55 5.93 -20.76 1.71
N CYS A 56 5.99 -19.47 2.03
CA CYS A 56 4.85 -18.74 2.55
C CYS A 56 4.97 -17.25 2.13
N ASP A 57 4.06 -16.80 1.28
CA ASP A 57 3.98 -15.40 0.91
C ASP A 57 3.55 -14.53 2.10
N MET A 58 4.04 -13.29 2.14
CA MET A 58 3.76 -12.37 3.25
C MET A 58 2.27 -12.12 3.49
N PRO A 59 1.42 -11.90 2.48
CA PRO A 59 -0.03 -11.79 2.70
C PRO A 59 -0.62 -13.02 3.36
N VAL A 60 -0.25 -14.21 2.92
CA VAL A 60 -0.72 -15.49 3.50
C VAL A 60 -0.24 -15.64 4.94
N PHE A 61 0.98 -15.22 5.24
CA PHE A 61 1.49 -15.22 6.62
C PHE A 61 0.67 -14.29 7.52
N PHE A 62 0.38 -13.07 7.08
CA PHE A 62 -0.44 -12.14 7.85
C PHE A 62 -1.87 -12.65 8.04
N GLU A 63 -2.47 -13.28 7.03
CA GLU A 63 -3.79 -13.94 7.17
C GLU A 63 -3.77 -15.04 8.23
N LYS A 64 -2.72 -15.87 8.29
CA LYS A 64 -2.54 -16.87 9.33
C LYS A 64 -2.46 -16.24 10.73
N LEU A 65 -1.75 -15.12 10.88
CA LEU A 65 -1.67 -14.41 12.15
C LEU A 65 -3.06 -13.92 12.60
N ILE A 66 -3.83 -13.33 11.69
CA ILE A 66 -5.20 -12.86 11.95
C ILE A 66 -6.11 -14.03 12.34
N ALA A 67 -6.04 -15.16 11.63
CA ALA A 67 -6.81 -16.36 11.93
C ALA A 67 -6.51 -16.92 13.35
N HIS A 68 -5.28 -16.74 13.83
CA HIS A 68 -4.86 -17.09 15.19
C HIS A 68 -5.08 -15.95 16.21
N LYS A 69 -5.91 -14.96 15.87
CA LYS A 69 -6.26 -13.82 16.73
C LYS A 69 -5.04 -12.98 17.18
N GLN A 70 -3.96 -13.03 16.41
CA GLN A 70 -2.82 -12.14 16.63
C GLN A 70 -3.16 -10.74 16.12
N ARG A 71 -2.68 -9.73 16.83
CA ARG A 71 -2.87 -8.33 16.42
C ARG A 71 -1.94 -8.02 15.25
N VAL A 72 -2.52 -7.70 14.11
CA VAL A 72 -1.83 -7.23 12.92
C VAL A 72 -2.29 -5.81 12.63
N ILE A 73 -1.34 -4.89 12.45
CA ILE A 73 -1.63 -3.47 12.25
C ILE A 73 -1.00 -2.95 10.97
N VAL A 74 -1.60 -1.90 10.43
CA VAL A 74 -1.03 -1.10 9.35
C VAL A 74 -0.23 0.08 9.91
N TYR A 75 0.80 0.48 9.19
CA TYR A 75 1.53 1.72 9.39
C TYR A 75 1.44 2.55 8.10
N PRO A 76 0.62 3.61 8.07
CA PRO A 76 0.50 4.47 6.90
C PRO A 76 1.83 5.21 6.65
N MET A 77 2.38 5.03 5.47
CA MET A 77 3.55 5.76 5.01
C MET A 77 3.13 7.03 4.28
N HIS A 78 3.80 8.14 4.59
CA HIS A 78 3.63 9.42 3.92
C HIS A 78 4.82 9.76 3.01
N GLU A 79 5.92 9.05 3.18
CA GLU A 79 7.14 9.19 2.39
C GLU A 79 6.90 8.78 0.93
N ALA A 80 7.74 9.28 0.03
CA ALA A 80 7.72 8.86 -1.37
C ALA A 80 7.99 7.35 -1.46
N TRP A 81 7.07 6.66 -2.11
CA TRP A 81 7.16 5.23 -2.34
C TRP A 81 6.71 4.92 -3.77
N LEU A 82 7.46 4.09 -4.44
CA LEU A 82 7.16 3.59 -5.78
C LEU A 82 7.42 2.08 -5.80
N ASP A 83 6.45 1.32 -6.26
CA ASP A 83 6.63 -0.10 -6.53
C ASP A 83 7.42 -0.27 -7.84
N VAL A 84 8.51 -1.01 -7.78
CA VAL A 84 9.39 -1.28 -8.92
C VAL A 84 9.24 -2.74 -9.32
N GLY A 85 8.10 -3.06 -9.94
CA GLY A 85 7.76 -4.40 -10.39
C GLY A 85 8.07 -4.66 -11.88
N GLN A 86 8.18 -3.61 -12.68
CA GLN A 86 8.42 -3.67 -14.11
C GLN A 86 9.65 -2.84 -14.52
N PRO A 87 10.29 -3.11 -15.68
CA PRO A 87 11.42 -2.30 -16.16
C PRO A 87 11.10 -0.80 -16.27
N ASP A 88 9.91 -0.47 -16.73
CA ASP A 88 9.46 0.93 -16.87
C ASP A 88 9.35 1.64 -15.50
N ASP A 89 8.95 0.92 -14.45
CA ASP A 89 8.89 1.44 -13.08
C ASP A 89 10.29 1.79 -12.55
N TYR A 90 11.29 0.99 -12.92
CA TYR A 90 12.69 1.25 -12.57
C TYR A 90 13.19 2.55 -13.20
N ASP A 91 12.89 2.78 -14.47
CA ASP A 91 13.26 4.01 -15.16
C ASP A 91 12.54 5.22 -14.57
N GLN A 92 11.26 5.05 -14.20
CA GLN A 92 10.50 6.08 -13.50
C GLN A 92 11.08 6.39 -12.13
N ALA A 93 11.46 5.37 -11.35
CA ALA A 93 12.09 5.52 -10.05
C ALA A 93 13.39 6.34 -10.16
N ASN A 94 14.25 6.01 -11.10
CA ASN A 94 15.50 6.74 -11.34
C ASN A 94 15.25 8.21 -11.68
N ARG A 95 14.25 8.53 -12.49
CA ARG A 95 13.90 9.93 -12.84
C ARG A 95 13.41 10.70 -11.61
N VAL A 96 12.49 10.11 -10.83
CA VAL A 96 11.91 10.75 -9.65
C VAL A 96 12.97 11.02 -8.58
N PHE A 97 13.81 10.01 -8.27
CA PHE A 97 14.83 10.16 -7.24
C PHE A 97 16.01 11.04 -7.67
N SER A 98 16.39 11.04 -8.94
CA SER A 98 17.42 11.96 -9.45
C SER A 98 16.99 13.43 -9.34
N GLN A 99 15.72 13.73 -9.58
CA GLN A 99 15.17 15.09 -9.45
C GLN A 99 15.09 15.54 -7.98
N SER A 100 14.82 14.63 -7.04
CA SER A 100 14.78 14.95 -5.61
C SER A 100 16.16 15.25 -5.03
N ILE A 101 17.21 14.56 -5.50
CA ILE A 101 18.60 14.82 -5.12
C ILE A 101 19.03 16.21 -5.60
N THR A 102 18.70 16.58 -6.83
CA THR A 102 19.04 17.89 -7.39
C THR A 102 18.37 19.04 -6.65
N ARG A 103 17.13 18.86 -6.16
CA ARG A 103 16.43 19.87 -5.35
C ARG A 103 16.94 19.96 -3.90
N GLY A 104 17.51 18.88 -3.36
CA GLY A 104 18.06 18.84 -2.00
C GLY A 104 19.43 19.51 -1.87
N VAL A 105 20.20 19.65 -2.95
CA VAL A 105 21.54 20.25 -2.94
C VAL A 105 21.48 21.79 -2.89
N ASP A 106 20.42 22.40 -3.39
CA ASP A 106 20.28 23.87 -3.40
C ASP A 106 19.98 24.49 -2.01
N HIS A 107 19.73 23.70 -0.99
CA HIS A 107 19.46 24.20 0.38
C HIS A 107 20.67 24.19 1.32
N TYR A 108 21.81 23.69 0.89
CA TYR A 108 23.04 23.60 1.70
C TYR A 108 24.21 24.45 1.19
N VAL A 109 24.00 25.29 0.19
CA VAL A 109 25.03 26.24 -0.29
C VAL A 109 24.56 27.65 0.06
N LYS A 110 24.80 28.05 1.29
CA LYS A 110 24.95 29.45 1.70
C LYS A 110 26.14 29.56 2.61
#